data_35868da20d48963bd58f697af1ebed89
#
_entry.id   35868da20d48963bd58f697af1ebed89
#
_cell.length_a   1.000
_cell.length_b   1.000
_cell.length_c   1.000
_cell.angle_alpha   90.00
_cell.angle_beta   90.00
_cell.angle_gamma   90.00
#
_symmetry.space_group_name_H-M   'P 1'
#
loop_
_entity.id
_entity.type
_entity.pdbx_description
1 polymer ?
#
loop_
_entity_poly.entity_id
_entity_poly.type
_entity_poly.pdbx_seq_one_letter_code
_entity_poly.pdbx_strand_id
1 'polypeptide(L)'
;MAISRVLSTFVLTLVCAHVFAAGPTVDAPLPPLSIGERGELTLASGDFGFVPWSSDAGVGKVQVIQYFGATMKDSEIFKPFTDLLDSTFEAGTIRVVTVLNLDAAMWGTTPFVLSELEKNKRVYPDATMVVDDKGTGVSVWELGDTGSGLIITDAKGIVKFFTRQTMSAEEMTAALELIRANLES
;
A
#
# COMPACT_ATOMS: atom_id res chain seq x y z
N MET A 1 49.95 -50.38 16.06
CA MET A 1 48.52 -50.39 15.74
C MET A 1 48.03 -48.93 15.90
N ALA A 2 48.03 -48.14 14.84
CA ALA A 2 47.70 -46.72 14.87
C ALA A 2 46.32 -46.54 14.24
N ILE A 3 45.37 -46.06 15.04
CA ILE A 3 43.99 -45.79 14.62
C ILE A 3 43.91 -44.32 14.12
N SER A 4 43.85 -44.17 12.81
CA SER A 4 43.65 -42.82 12.17
C SER A 4 42.19 -42.42 12.31
N ARG A 5 41.91 -41.32 13.04
CA ARG A 5 40.59 -40.70 13.11
C ARG A 5 40.46 -39.69 11.97
N VAL A 6 39.64 -40.01 10.98
CA VAL A 6 39.22 -39.08 9.93
C VAL A 6 38.14 -38.20 10.50
N LEU A 7 38.44 -36.90 10.67
CA LEU A 7 37.49 -35.87 11.07
C LEU A 7 36.81 -35.35 9.81
N SER A 8 35.55 -35.73 9.59
CA SER A 8 34.75 -35.27 8.45
C SER A 8 34.14 -33.91 8.80
N THR A 9 34.68 -32.84 8.25
CA THR A 9 34.15 -31.48 8.42
C THR A 9 32.95 -31.27 7.47
N PHE A 10 31.78 -31.25 8.05
CA PHE A 10 30.55 -30.95 7.31
C PHE A 10 30.43 -29.41 7.13
N VAL A 11 30.71 -28.90 5.93
CA VAL A 11 30.51 -27.48 5.58
C VAL A 11 29.05 -27.29 5.26
N LEU A 12 28.32 -26.68 6.18
CA LEU A 12 26.92 -26.26 5.98
C LEU A 12 26.92 -24.95 5.16
N THR A 13 26.74 -25.06 3.85
CA THR A 13 26.52 -23.89 2.98
C THR A 13 25.13 -23.32 3.22
N LEU A 14 25.07 -22.17 3.91
CA LEU A 14 23.86 -21.39 4.07
C LEU A 14 23.54 -20.71 2.72
N VAL A 15 22.61 -21.30 1.96
CA VAL A 15 22.08 -20.64 0.74
C VAL A 15 21.14 -19.55 1.20
N CYS A 16 21.61 -18.28 1.22
CA CYS A 16 20.75 -17.12 1.31
C CYS A 16 19.94 -17.06 0.01
N ALA A 17 18.70 -17.55 0.02
CA ALA A 17 17.74 -17.26 -1.02
C ALA A 17 17.45 -15.75 -0.96
N HIS A 18 17.97 -15.00 -1.94
CA HIS A 18 17.52 -13.63 -2.18
C HIS A 18 16.09 -13.76 -2.69
N VAL A 19 15.11 -13.52 -1.80
CA VAL A 19 13.73 -13.31 -2.20
C VAL A 19 13.72 -11.96 -2.92
N PHE A 20 13.77 -11.97 -4.24
CA PHE A 20 13.36 -10.79 -5.00
C PHE A 20 11.91 -10.54 -4.62
N ALA A 21 11.63 -9.36 -4.08
CA ALA A 21 10.27 -8.95 -3.81
C ALA A 21 9.58 -8.86 -5.19
N ALA A 22 8.80 -9.87 -5.51
CA ALA A 22 7.83 -9.76 -6.61
C ALA A 22 6.73 -8.80 -6.16
N GLY A 23 6.16 -8.00 -7.08
CA GLY A 23 5.03 -7.14 -6.78
C GLY A 23 3.83 -7.91 -6.19
N PRO A 24 2.74 -7.21 -5.81
CA PRO A 24 1.57 -7.84 -5.23
C PRO A 24 1.04 -8.96 -6.11
N THR A 25 0.89 -10.16 -5.53
CA THR A 25 0.41 -11.36 -6.23
C THR A 25 -0.83 -11.87 -5.49
N VAL A 26 -1.91 -12.13 -6.24
CA VAL A 26 -3.17 -12.64 -5.68
C VAL A 26 -2.93 -13.95 -4.94
N ASP A 27 -3.57 -14.09 -3.78
CA ASP A 27 -3.47 -15.18 -2.81
C ASP A 27 -2.08 -15.35 -2.14
N ALA A 28 -1.21 -14.35 -2.27
CA ALA A 28 0.05 -14.26 -1.53
C ALA A 28 0.03 -13.10 -0.52
N PRO A 29 0.87 -13.12 0.53
CA PRO A 29 1.05 -11.97 1.42
C PRO A 29 1.47 -10.73 0.63
N LEU A 30 0.92 -9.56 0.99
CA LEU A 30 1.35 -8.30 0.41
C LEU A 30 2.82 -8.05 0.74
N PRO A 31 3.70 -7.78 -0.26
CA PRO A 31 5.07 -7.37 0.03
C PRO A 31 5.08 -6.14 0.96
N PRO A 32 5.78 -6.19 2.10
CA PRO A 32 5.75 -5.13 3.09
C PRO A 32 6.36 -3.84 2.54
N LEU A 33 5.62 -2.73 2.67
CA LEU A 33 6.11 -1.39 2.37
C LEU A 33 6.19 -0.60 3.65
N SER A 34 7.38 -0.05 3.95
CA SER A 34 7.61 0.84 5.09
C SER A 34 8.06 2.21 4.60
N ILE A 35 7.39 3.27 5.06
CA ILE A 35 7.70 4.66 4.72
C ILE A 35 8.03 5.37 6.04
N GLY A 36 9.31 5.72 6.22
CA GLY A 36 9.84 6.23 7.50
C GLY A 36 10.01 7.74 7.57
N GLU A 37 10.21 8.43 6.43
CA GLU A 37 10.54 9.87 6.47
C GLU A 37 9.31 10.74 6.73
N ARG A 38 8.26 10.64 5.89
CA ARG A 38 6.96 11.25 6.21
C ARG A 38 5.99 10.18 6.71
N GLY A 39 5.58 9.27 5.84
CA GLY A 39 4.62 8.26 6.23
C GLY A 39 3.20 8.81 6.34
N GLU A 40 2.47 8.44 7.39
CA GLU A 40 1.07 8.82 7.56
C GLU A 40 0.94 10.26 8.08
N LEU A 41 0.11 11.05 7.39
CA LEU A 41 -0.29 12.38 7.83
C LEU A 41 -1.28 12.26 8.99
N THR A 42 -0.94 12.85 10.11
CA THR A 42 -1.76 12.92 11.31
C THR A 42 -2.32 14.32 11.53
N LEU A 43 -3.48 14.39 12.20
CA LEU A 43 -4.08 15.65 12.65
C LEU A 43 -4.40 15.49 14.14
N ALA A 44 -3.65 16.17 15.01
CA ALA A 44 -3.83 16.12 16.44
C ALA A 44 -3.96 17.54 17.02
N SER A 45 -5.04 17.80 17.75
CA SER A 45 -5.31 19.12 18.35
C SER A 45 -5.29 20.30 17.37
N GLY A 46 -5.54 20.03 16.08
CA GLY A 46 -5.52 21.05 15.01
C GLY A 46 -4.19 21.18 14.28
N ASP A 47 -3.13 20.54 14.76
CA ASP A 47 -1.81 20.54 14.15
C ASP A 47 -1.57 19.30 13.28
N PHE A 48 -0.90 19.49 12.15
CA PHE A 48 -0.48 18.42 11.27
C PHE A 48 0.91 17.90 11.66
N GLY A 49 1.07 16.60 11.52
CA GLY A 49 2.34 15.92 11.72
C GLY A 49 2.43 14.68 10.82
N PHE A 50 3.59 14.04 10.85
CA PHE A 50 3.81 12.79 10.13
C PHE A 50 4.35 11.74 11.11
N VAL A 51 3.91 10.48 10.92
CA VAL A 51 4.43 9.33 11.64
C VAL A 51 4.85 8.24 10.65
N PRO A 52 5.87 7.43 10.97
CA PRO A 52 6.22 6.30 10.11
C PRO A 52 5.00 5.41 9.84
N TRP A 53 4.88 4.93 8.62
CA TRP A 53 3.80 4.05 8.21
C TRP A 53 4.33 2.74 7.62
N SER A 54 3.55 1.66 7.81
CA SER A 54 3.79 0.36 7.19
C SER A 54 2.49 -0.22 6.65
N SER A 55 2.55 -0.92 5.52
CA SER A 55 1.41 -1.65 4.96
C SER A 55 0.86 -2.70 5.91
N ASP A 56 1.69 -3.24 6.82
CA ASP A 56 1.30 -4.23 7.82
C ASP A 56 0.43 -3.64 8.95
N ALA A 57 0.39 -2.30 9.09
CA ALA A 57 -0.40 -1.62 10.12
C ALA A 57 -1.93 -1.85 9.98
N GLY A 58 -2.37 -2.40 8.86
CA GLY A 58 -3.78 -2.69 8.61
C GLY A 58 -4.17 -4.16 8.78
N VAL A 59 -3.25 -5.03 9.17
CA VAL A 59 -3.56 -6.43 9.49
C VAL A 59 -4.63 -6.48 10.59
N GLY A 60 -5.67 -7.28 10.37
CA GLY A 60 -6.88 -7.36 11.20
C GLY A 60 -8.13 -6.74 10.56
N LYS A 61 -7.99 -6.04 9.44
CA LYS A 61 -9.10 -5.51 8.63
C LYS A 61 -8.87 -5.78 7.14
N VAL A 62 -9.96 -5.88 6.39
CA VAL A 62 -9.89 -5.79 4.92
C VAL A 62 -9.37 -4.40 4.57
N GLN A 63 -8.34 -4.33 3.72
CA GLN A 63 -7.74 -3.06 3.30
C GLN A 63 -7.89 -2.85 1.80
N VAL A 64 -8.14 -1.61 1.42
CA VAL A 64 -8.00 -1.11 0.06
C VAL A 64 -6.90 -0.06 0.07
N ILE A 65 -5.79 -0.35 -0.58
CA ILE A 65 -4.63 0.54 -0.68
C ILE A 65 -4.58 1.06 -2.11
N GLN A 66 -4.71 2.37 -2.28
CA GLN A 66 -4.47 3.05 -3.54
C GLN A 66 -3.14 3.79 -3.46
N TYR A 67 -2.26 3.55 -4.42
CA TYR A 67 -0.98 4.20 -4.57
C TYR A 67 -0.96 4.94 -5.91
N PHE A 68 -0.61 6.23 -5.92
CA PHE A 68 -0.53 7.00 -7.16
C PHE A 68 0.43 8.19 -7.03
N GLY A 69 0.89 8.69 -8.19
CA GLY A 69 1.75 9.86 -8.28
C GLY A 69 1.05 11.16 -7.86
N ALA A 70 1.79 12.08 -7.28
CA ALA A 70 1.29 13.38 -6.83
C ALA A 70 1.03 14.34 -8.00
N THR A 71 0.22 13.89 -8.98
CA THR A 71 -0.26 14.70 -10.10
C THR A 71 -1.78 14.70 -10.14
N MET A 72 -2.38 15.76 -10.72
CA MET A 72 -3.84 15.83 -10.88
C MET A 72 -4.39 14.67 -11.72
N LYS A 73 -3.64 14.21 -12.73
CA LYS A 73 -4.05 13.09 -13.57
C LYS A 73 -4.07 11.78 -12.77
N ASP A 74 -3.04 11.54 -11.98
CA ASP A 74 -2.90 10.28 -11.28
C ASP A 74 -3.88 10.16 -10.10
N SER A 75 -4.28 11.29 -9.47
CA SER A 75 -5.29 11.30 -8.40
C SER A 75 -6.68 10.84 -8.87
N GLU A 76 -6.97 10.91 -10.17
CA GLU A 76 -8.26 10.50 -10.73
C GLU A 76 -8.32 9.01 -11.11
N ILE A 77 -7.17 8.28 -11.11
CA ILE A 77 -7.10 6.90 -11.61
C ILE A 77 -8.05 5.97 -10.85
N PHE A 78 -8.05 6.04 -9.51
CA PHE A 78 -8.85 5.16 -8.65
C PHE A 78 -10.02 5.89 -7.97
N LYS A 79 -10.18 7.18 -8.22
CA LYS A 79 -11.24 7.99 -7.61
C LYS A 79 -12.66 7.41 -7.82
N PRO A 80 -13.06 6.93 -9.02
CA PRO A 80 -14.38 6.34 -9.20
C PRO A 80 -14.63 5.13 -8.28
N PHE A 81 -13.59 4.33 -8.02
CA PHE A 81 -13.73 3.18 -7.12
C PHE A 81 -13.75 3.60 -5.64
N THR A 82 -12.93 4.58 -5.24
CA THR A 82 -12.97 5.09 -3.85
C THR A 82 -14.27 5.80 -3.52
N ASP A 83 -14.83 6.59 -4.44
CA ASP A 83 -16.17 7.19 -4.28
C ASP A 83 -17.26 6.09 -4.11
N LEU A 84 -17.10 4.98 -4.82
CA LEU A 84 -18.01 3.83 -4.71
C LEU A 84 -17.84 3.09 -3.37
N LEU A 85 -16.62 2.96 -2.84
CA LEU A 85 -16.37 2.40 -1.50
C LEU A 85 -17.05 3.23 -0.42
N ASP A 86 -16.89 4.56 -0.46
CA ASP A 86 -17.46 5.49 0.52
C ASP A 86 -19.00 5.44 0.53
N SER A 87 -19.62 5.22 -0.64
CA SER A 87 -21.08 5.08 -0.76
C SER A 87 -21.60 3.68 -0.39
N THR A 88 -20.73 2.67 -0.33
CA THR A 88 -21.12 1.27 -0.16
C THR A 88 -20.89 0.75 1.26
N PHE A 89 -19.82 1.19 1.92
CA PHE A 89 -19.43 0.70 3.24
C PHE A 89 -19.51 1.80 4.30
N GLU A 90 -19.99 1.45 5.47
CA GLU A 90 -19.96 2.35 6.63
C GLU A 90 -18.50 2.64 7.04
N ALA A 91 -18.26 3.85 7.53
CA ALA A 91 -16.93 4.25 7.98
C ALA A 91 -16.36 3.27 9.01
N GLY A 92 -15.12 2.86 8.80
CA GLY A 92 -14.41 1.92 9.68
C GLY A 92 -14.69 0.43 9.42
N THR A 93 -15.62 0.08 8.52
CA THR A 93 -15.86 -1.32 8.10
C THR A 93 -14.63 -1.90 7.40
N ILE A 94 -14.06 -1.14 6.48
CA ILE A 94 -12.81 -1.44 5.78
C ILE A 94 -11.77 -0.35 6.08
N ARG A 95 -10.51 -0.63 5.81
CA ARG A 95 -9.46 0.38 5.86
C ARG A 95 -9.11 0.84 4.46
N VAL A 96 -9.39 2.09 4.14
CA VAL A 96 -8.93 2.72 2.88
C VAL A 96 -7.66 3.51 3.17
N VAL A 97 -6.61 3.22 2.42
CA VAL A 97 -5.30 3.86 2.52
C VAL A 97 -4.97 4.52 1.19
N THR A 98 -4.68 5.81 1.23
CA THR A 98 -4.17 6.56 0.09
C THR A 98 -2.68 6.80 0.28
N VAL A 99 -1.84 6.27 -0.60
CA VAL A 99 -0.40 6.50 -0.62
C VAL A 99 -0.06 7.41 -1.79
N LEU A 100 0.41 8.61 -1.47
CA LEU A 100 0.77 9.63 -2.44
C LEU A 100 2.28 9.63 -2.69
N ASN A 101 2.69 9.33 -3.91
CA ASN A 101 4.08 9.38 -4.33
C ASN A 101 4.50 10.81 -4.70
N LEU A 102 5.28 11.47 -3.84
CA LEU A 102 5.77 12.83 -4.09
C LEU A 102 6.94 12.88 -5.09
N ASP A 103 7.67 11.78 -5.30
CA ASP A 103 8.73 11.74 -6.31
C ASP A 103 8.18 11.99 -7.74
N ALA A 104 6.91 11.64 -7.97
CA ALA A 104 6.20 11.94 -9.21
C ALA A 104 5.67 13.37 -9.31
N ALA A 105 5.77 14.19 -8.25
CA ALA A 105 5.29 15.56 -8.27
C ALA A 105 6.13 16.42 -9.23
N MET A 106 5.46 17.34 -9.93
CA MET A 106 6.19 18.32 -10.74
C MET A 106 7.08 19.19 -9.84
N TRP A 107 8.25 19.54 -10.36
CA TRP A 107 9.19 20.39 -9.65
C TRP A 107 8.52 21.66 -9.10
N GLY A 108 8.70 21.94 -7.81
CA GLY A 108 8.15 23.12 -7.14
C GLY A 108 6.68 23.01 -6.70
N THR A 109 5.96 21.91 -7.00
CA THR A 109 4.53 21.76 -6.62
C THR A 109 4.32 21.08 -5.28
N THR A 110 5.35 20.48 -4.68
CA THR A 110 5.26 19.75 -3.39
C THR A 110 4.54 20.53 -2.28
N PRO A 111 4.81 21.82 -2.03
CA PRO A 111 4.08 22.56 -0.99
C PRO A 111 2.58 22.66 -1.26
N PHE A 112 2.18 22.81 -2.53
CA PHE A 112 0.77 22.83 -2.92
C PHE A 112 0.11 21.48 -2.69
N VAL A 113 0.76 20.39 -3.11
CA VAL A 113 0.28 19.02 -2.93
C VAL A 113 0.05 18.72 -1.44
N LEU A 114 1.02 19.06 -0.58
CA LEU A 114 0.89 18.86 0.87
C LEU A 114 -0.25 19.71 1.46
N SER A 115 -0.41 20.96 1.03
CA SER A 115 -1.52 21.80 1.47
C SER A 115 -2.89 21.22 1.09
N GLU A 116 -3.02 20.64 -0.10
CA GLU A 116 -4.26 19.95 -0.49
C GLU A 116 -4.50 18.67 0.33
N LEU A 117 -3.43 17.92 0.62
CA LEU A 117 -3.53 16.75 1.48
C LEU A 117 -3.98 17.12 2.90
N GLU A 118 -3.44 18.19 3.46
CA GLU A 118 -3.85 18.72 4.78
C GLU A 118 -5.32 19.17 4.78
N LYS A 119 -5.79 19.82 3.73
CA LYS A 119 -7.21 20.19 3.58
C LYS A 119 -8.09 18.95 3.57
N ASN A 120 -7.71 17.93 2.80
CA ASN A 120 -8.43 16.66 2.75
C ASN A 120 -8.43 15.96 4.12
N LYS A 121 -7.31 15.98 4.84
CA LYS A 121 -7.23 15.40 6.18
C LYS A 121 -8.12 16.12 7.21
N ARG A 122 -8.36 17.43 7.05
CA ARG A 122 -9.35 18.15 7.88
C ARG A 122 -10.79 17.73 7.60
N VAL A 123 -11.10 17.44 6.32
CA VAL A 123 -12.44 16.97 5.91
C VAL A 123 -12.67 15.52 6.31
N TYR A 124 -11.63 14.70 6.19
CA TYR A 124 -11.66 13.25 6.47
C TYR A 124 -10.60 12.89 7.53
N PRO A 125 -10.80 13.23 8.81
CA PRO A 125 -9.77 13.06 9.85
C PRO A 125 -9.39 11.60 10.08
N ASP A 126 -10.29 10.66 9.86
CA ASP A 126 -10.08 9.23 10.07
C ASP A 126 -9.45 8.53 8.84
N ALA A 127 -9.35 9.21 7.69
CA ALA A 127 -8.74 8.63 6.50
C ALA A 127 -7.24 8.42 6.69
N THR A 128 -6.72 7.26 6.29
CA THR A 128 -5.28 6.98 6.27
C THR A 128 -4.67 7.58 5.00
N MET A 129 -3.93 8.67 5.17
CA MET A 129 -3.23 9.38 4.08
C MET A 129 -1.73 9.30 4.31
N VAL A 130 -1.02 8.69 3.38
CA VAL A 130 0.41 8.39 3.48
C VAL A 130 1.17 9.14 2.38
N VAL A 131 2.33 9.68 2.72
CA VAL A 131 3.21 10.39 1.81
C VAL A 131 4.51 9.62 1.65
N ASP A 132 4.77 9.16 0.43
CA ASP A 132 6.00 8.50 0.02
C ASP A 132 6.87 9.51 -0.75
N ASP A 133 7.85 10.10 -0.07
CA ASP A 133 8.71 11.13 -0.66
C ASP A 133 9.62 10.60 -1.77
N LYS A 134 9.94 9.31 -1.74
CA LYS A 134 10.96 8.69 -2.61
C LYS A 134 10.39 7.74 -3.66
N GLY A 135 9.06 7.59 -3.70
CA GLY A 135 8.45 6.61 -4.60
C GLY A 135 8.84 5.16 -4.27
N THR A 136 9.14 4.86 -3.00
CA THR A 136 9.57 3.54 -2.54
C THR A 136 8.58 2.45 -2.93
N GLY A 137 7.27 2.76 -2.84
CA GLY A 137 6.21 1.84 -3.21
C GLY A 137 6.22 1.43 -4.68
N VAL A 138 6.69 2.30 -5.59
CA VAL A 138 6.82 1.96 -7.02
C VAL A 138 7.74 0.76 -7.23
N SER A 139 8.87 0.76 -6.52
CA SER A 139 9.85 -0.33 -6.60
C SER A 139 9.40 -1.58 -5.85
N VAL A 140 8.89 -1.43 -4.61
CA VAL A 140 8.49 -2.55 -3.75
C VAL A 140 7.31 -3.32 -4.31
N TRP A 141 6.35 -2.62 -4.91
CA TRP A 141 5.15 -3.21 -5.49
C TRP A 141 5.19 -3.35 -7.01
N GLU A 142 6.36 -3.11 -7.62
CA GLU A 142 6.59 -3.24 -9.07
C GLU A 142 5.49 -2.56 -9.91
N LEU A 143 5.15 -1.30 -9.55
CA LEU A 143 4.04 -0.58 -10.16
C LEU A 143 4.29 -0.17 -11.62
N GLY A 144 5.52 -0.34 -12.11
CA GLY A 144 5.90 -0.07 -13.49
C GLY A 144 5.86 1.42 -13.85
N ASP A 145 5.75 1.73 -15.13
CA ASP A 145 5.82 3.09 -15.67
C ASP A 145 4.64 3.99 -15.23
N THR A 146 3.50 3.38 -14.89
CA THR A 146 2.34 4.14 -14.39
C THR A 146 2.57 4.67 -12.98
N GLY A 147 3.46 4.02 -12.20
CA GLY A 147 3.72 4.36 -10.82
C GLY A 147 2.47 4.30 -9.93
N SER A 148 1.42 3.61 -10.38
CA SER A 148 0.11 3.57 -9.70
C SER A 148 -0.35 2.14 -9.51
N GLY A 149 -1.07 1.86 -8.43
CA GLY A 149 -1.64 0.55 -8.13
C GLY A 149 -2.77 0.61 -7.12
N LEU A 150 -3.76 -0.26 -7.30
CA LEU A 150 -4.81 -0.50 -6.32
C LEU A 150 -4.74 -1.95 -5.87
N ILE A 151 -4.65 -2.15 -4.56
CA ILE A 151 -4.47 -3.44 -3.91
C ILE A 151 -5.61 -3.63 -2.92
N ILE A 152 -6.24 -4.80 -2.92
CA ILE A 152 -7.18 -5.21 -1.88
C ILE A 152 -6.58 -6.39 -1.15
N THR A 153 -6.52 -6.33 0.19
CA THR A 153 -6.09 -7.44 1.03
C THR A 153 -7.22 -7.88 1.97
N ASP A 154 -7.20 -9.15 2.35
CA ASP A 154 -8.02 -9.62 3.46
C ASP A 154 -7.46 -9.17 4.82
N ALA A 155 -8.15 -9.54 5.91
CA ALA A 155 -7.73 -9.22 7.27
C ALA A 155 -6.40 -9.84 7.69
N LYS A 156 -5.88 -10.82 6.94
CA LYS A 156 -4.58 -11.45 7.18
C LYS A 156 -3.45 -10.82 6.36
N GLY A 157 -3.76 -9.80 5.56
CA GLY A 157 -2.81 -9.15 4.67
C GLY A 157 -2.53 -9.94 3.38
N ILE A 158 -3.39 -10.90 3.03
CA ILE A 158 -3.27 -11.65 1.77
C ILE A 158 -3.93 -10.84 0.66
N VAL A 159 -3.21 -10.64 -0.44
CA VAL A 159 -3.71 -9.91 -1.62
C VAL A 159 -4.86 -10.69 -2.25
N LYS A 160 -5.99 -10.02 -2.43
CA LYS A 160 -7.18 -10.58 -3.09
C LYS A 160 -7.43 -9.96 -4.45
N PHE A 161 -6.95 -8.74 -4.66
CA PHE A 161 -7.03 -8.05 -5.94
C PHE A 161 -5.84 -7.11 -6.11
N PHE A 162 -5.35 -6.98 -7.34
CA PHE A 162 -4.32 -6.01 -7.70
C PHE A 162 -4.50 -5.54 -9.14
N THR A 163 -4.47 -4.23 -9.35
CA THR A 163 -4.43 -3.62 -10.68
C THR A 163 -3.53 -2.39 -10.69
N ARG A 164 -2.93 -2.10 -11.85
CA ARG A 164 -2.15 -0.87 -12.12
C ARG A 164 -2.88 0.09 -13.06
N GLN A 165 -4.11 -0.24 -13.42
CA GLN A 165 -4.89 0.48 -14.42
C GLN A 165 -6.22 0.94 -13.84
N THR A 166 -6.84 1.90 -14.52
CA THR A 166 -8.22 2.31 -14.26
C THR A 166 -9.14 1.10 -14.35
N MET A 167 -10.06 0.99 -13.39
CA MET A 167 -11.00 -0.12 -13.33
C MET A 167 -12.24 0.14 -14.20
N SER A 168 -12.72 -0.90 -14.88
CA SER A 168 -14.03 -0.89 -15.52
C SER A 168 -15.15 -0.99 -14.48
N ALA A 169 -16.40 -0.72 -14.88
CA ALA A 169 -17.55 -0.85 -13.98
C ALA A 169 -17.74 -2.30 -13.48
N GLU A 170 -17.46 -3.28 -14.35
CA GLU A 170 -17.50 -4.70 -14.01
C GLU A 170 -16.42 -5.07 -12.99
N GLU A 171 -15.20 -4.59 -13.17
CA GLU A 171 -14.11 -4.82 -12.22
C GLU A 171 -14.39 -4.16 -10.87
N MET A 172 -14.93 -2.94 -10.85
CA MET A 172 -15.34 -2.26 -9.60
C MET A 172 -16.43 -3.07 -8.87
N THR A 173 -17.43 -3.58 -9.59
CA THR A 173 -18.49 -4.41 -9.01
C THR A 173 -17.92 -5.70 -8.42
N ALA A 174 -17.08 -6.41 -9.16
CA ALA A 174 -16.43 -7.64 -8.69
C ALA A 174 -15.54 -7.38 -7.46
N ALA A 175 -14.82 -6.25 -7.43
CA ALA A 175 -14.01 -5.85 -6.28
C ALA A 175 -14.87 -5.58 -5.03
N LEU A 176 -16.05 -4.96 -5.15
CA LEU A 176 -16.98 -4.78 -4.02
C LEU A 176 -17.48 -6.11 -3.48
N GLU A 177 -17.84 -7.06 -4.35
CA GLU A 177 -18.27 -8.40 -3.95
C GLU A 177 -17.14 -9.14 -3.24
N LEU A 178 -15.91 -9.02 -3.75
CA LEU A 178 -14.71 -9.58 -3.14
C LEU A 178 -14.48 -9.02 -1.72
N ILE A 179 -14.63 -7.71 -1.53
CA ILE A 179 -14.52 -7.08 -0.21
C ILE A 179 -15.59 -7.65 0.73
N ARG A 180 -16.87 -7.72 0.32
CA ARG A 180 -17.96 -8.28 1.15
C ARG A 180 -17.66 -9.71 1.59
N ALA A 181 -17.25 -10.57 0.66
CA ALA A 181 -16.91 -11.95 0.96
C ALA A 181 -15.77 -12.10 1.99
N ASN A 182 -14.80 -11.15 1.99
CA ASN A 182 -13.70 -11.15 2.95
C ASN A 182 -14.02 -10.47 4.29
N LEU A 183 -15.15 -9.74 4.38
CA LEU A 183 -15.66 -9.22 5.67
C LEU A 183 -16.42 -10.28 6.45
N GLU A 184 -16.96 -11.29 5.78
CA GLU A 184 -17.75 -12.37 6.38
C GLU A 184 -16.87 -13.59 6.80
N SER A 185 -15.58 -13.59 6.46
CA SER A 185 -14.65 -14.70 6.70
C SER A 185 -13.80 -14.47 7.97
#